data_84caab3296c332d9b6996a3b064a94c8
#
_entry.id   84caab3296c332d9b6996a3b064a94c8
#
_cell.length_a   1.000
_cell.length_b   1.000
_cell.length_c   1.000
_cell.angle_alpha   90.00
_cell.angle_beta   90.00
_cell.angle_gamma   90.00
#
_symmetry.space_group_name_H-M   'P 1'
#
loop_
_entity.id
_entity.type
_entity.pdbx_description
1 polymer ?
#
loop_
_entity_poly.entity_id
_entity_poly.type
_entity_poly.pdbx_seq_one_letter_code
_entity_poly.pdbx_strand_id
1 'polypeptide(L)'
;VSFSTFEDSRMGEWDDYYDQATQRNIGLVTREEQSRLRQARIAIAGMGGGGGLALTTLVRMGVGNFHIADFDTFSIANTNRQAGAMSSTIGQPKVEVMAAMARDIQPAVQLTSFSTVIGMHNIDAFLDGVDVAVDSLDIFAQPARRLLYARARAKGIPVVFSAPPGFSATIGVCVPEGMSFEAYFDLRDDMTPFQIMAAFIVGLTPAG
;
A
#
# COMPACT_ATOMS: atom_id res chain seq x y z
N VAL A 1 -27.84 2.30 -29.97
CA VAL A 1 -27.81 1.76 -28.62
C VAL A 1 -26.59 2.41 -27.93
N SER A 2 -26.89 3.28 -26.95
CA SER A 2 -25.91 4.17 -26.31
C SER A 2 -24.97 3.36 -25.39
N PHE A 3 -23.68 3.64 -25.43
CA PHE A 3 -22.67 3.09 -24.52
C PHE A 3 -22.98 3.38 -23.03
N SER A 4 -23.75 4.41 -22.73
CA SER A 4 -24.15 4.81 -21.37
C SER A 4 -25.06 3.80 -20.65
N THR A 5 -25.91 3.06 -21.37
CA THR A 5 -26.83 2.10 -20.74
C THR A 5 -26.17 0.79 -20.32
N PHE A 6 -24.99 0.47 -20.86
CA PHE A 6 -24.23 -0.74 -20.49
C PHE A 6 -23.35 -0.51 -19.25
N GLU A 7 -22.87 0.72 -19.06
CA GLU A 7 -22.14 1.11 -17.85
C GLU A 7 -23.08 1.25 -16.65
N ASP A 8 -24.27 1.83 -16.83
CA ASP A 8 -25.28 1.99 -15.76
C ASP A 8 -25.78 0.65 -15.22
N SER A 9 -25.98 -0.37 -16.08
CA SER A 9 -26.41 -1.70 -15.63
C SER A 9 -25.32 -2.44 -14.82
N ARG A 10 -24.05 -2.25 -15.18
CA ARG A 10 -22.91 -2.81 -14.43
C ARG A 10 -22.67 -2.09 -13.11
N MET A 11 -22.90 -0.79 -13.05
CA MET A 11 -22.72 -0.03 -11.80
C MET A 11 -23.68 -0.52 -10.70
N GLY A 12 -24.95 -0.75 -11.02
CA GLY A 12 -25.90 -1.36 -10.08
C GLY A 12 -25.50 -2.76 -9.63
N GLU A 13 -25.01 -3.60 -10.54
CA GLU A 13 -24.51 -4.96 -10.22
C GLU A 13 -23.28 -4.91 -9.28
N TRP A 14 -22.36 -3.96 -9.50
CA TRP A 14 -21.16 -3.81 -8.64
C TRP A 14 -21.50 -3.18 -7.29
N ASP A 15 -22.53 -2.34 -7.20
CA ASP A 15 -22.99 -1.81 -5.92
C ASP A 15 -23.62 -2.92 -5.07
N ASP A 16 -24.45 -3.77 -5.64
CA ASP A 16 -25.02 -4.95 -4.97
C ASP A 16 -23.93 -5.93 -4.54
N TYR A 17 -22.91 -6.15 -5.37
CA TYR A 17 -21.74 -6.98 -5.02
C TYR A 17 -20.98 -6.40 -3.82
N TYR A 18 -20.68 -5.10 -3.85
CA TYR A 18 -19.97 -4.42 -2.78
C TYR A 18 -20.70 -4.55 -1.44
N ASP A 19 -22.01 -4.27 -1.43
CA ASP A 19 -22.81 -4.31 -0.23
C ASP A 19 -22.89 -5.73 0.37
N GLN A 20 -23.01 -6.75 -0.47
CA GLN A 20 -22.98 -8.14 -0.03
C GLN A 20 -21.58 -8.55 0.47
N ALA A 21 -20.52 -8.16 -0.23
CA ALA A 21 -19.14 -8.50 0.14
C ALA A 21 -18.72 -7.88 1.48
N THR A 22 -19.23 -6.67 1.80
CA THR A 22 -18.86 -5.93 3.01
C THR A 22 -19.90 -6.01 4.13
N GLN A 23 -21.02 -6.70 3.93
CA GLN A 23 -22.11 -6.74 4.91
C GLN A 23 -21.69 -7.20 6.32
N ARG A 24 -20.68 -8.08 6.42
CA ARG A 24 -20.16 -8.58 7.69
C ARG A 24 -19.21 -7.63 8.41
N ASN A 25 -18.83 -6.54 7.77
CA ASN A 25 -18.10 -5.45 8.42
C ASN A 25 -19.04 -4.61 9.31
N ILE A 26 -20.34 -4.59 8.96
CA ILE A 26 -21.33 -3.78 9.68
C ILE A 26 -21.55 -4.37 11.07
N GLY A 27 -21.31 -3.53 12.06
CA GLY A 27 -21.26 -3.92 13.49
C GLY A 27 -19.84 -3.79 14.07
N LEU A 28 -18.81 -3.96 13.23
CA LEU A 28 -17.44 -3.50 13.54
C LEU A 28 -17.24 -2.04 13.12
N VAL A 29 -17.78 -1.70 11.95
CA VAL A 29 -17.88 -0.32 11.45
C VAL A 29 -19.33 0.01 11.13
N THR A 30 -19.68 1.29 11.17
CA THR A 30 -20.99 1.79 10.74
C THR A 30 -21.10 1.79 9.21
N ARG A 31 -22.32 1.92 8.67
CA ARG A 31 -22.54 2.08 7.23
C ARG A 31 -21.86 3.34 6.66
N GLU A 32 -21.83 4.41 7.45
CA GLU A 32 -21.16 5.65 7.06
C GLU A 32 -19.64 5.47 6.98
N GLU A 33 -19.04 4.80 7.96
CA GLU A 33 -17.61 4.46 7.93
C GLU A 33 -17.28 3.51 6.78
N GLN A 34 -18.14 2.52 6.50
CA GLN A 34 -17.98 1.66 5.33
C GLN A 34 -18.04 2.44 4.02
N SER A 35 -18.92 3.44 3.92
CA SER A 35 -18.97 4.34 2.76
C SER A 35 -17.70 5.18 2.63
N ARG A 36 -17.12 5.64 3.74
CA ARG A 36 -15.81 6.34 3.74
C ARG A 36 -14.69 5.41 3.27
N LEU A 37 -14.66 4.16 3.73
CA LEU A 37 -13.70 3.15 3.25
C LEU A 37 -13.80 2.96 1.74
N ARG A 38 -15.01 2.88 1.19
CA ARG A 38 -15.23 2.76 -0.26
C ARG A 38 -14.65 3.94 -1.05
N GLN A 39 -14.71 5.13 -0.49
CA GLN A 39 -14.20 6.36 -1.13
C GLN A 39 -12.70 6.57 -0.90
N ALA A 40 -12.16 6.00 0.16
CA ALA A 40 -10.76 6.18 0.53
C ALA A 40 -9.80 5.73 -0.56
N ARG A 41 -8.69 6.48 -0.70
CA ARG A 41 -7.58 6.14 -1.59
C ARG A 41 -6.32 5.86 -0.78
N ILE A 42 -5.80 4.65 -0.92
CA ILE A 42 -4.59 4.20 -0.24
C ILE A 42 -3.45 4.05 -1.24
N ALA A 43 -2.31 4.67 -0.97
CA ALA A 43 -1.08 4.41 -1.72
C ALA A 43 -0.24 3.35 -1.02
N ILE A 44 0.15 2.27 -1.72
CA ILE A 44 0.97 1.20 -1.16
C ILE A 44 2.28 1.13 -1.95
N ALA A 45 3.38 1.49 -1.32
CA ALA A 45 4.72 1.43 -1.89
C ALA A 45 5.36 0.07 -1.56
N GLY A 46 5.55 -0.77 -2.58
CA GLY A 46 6.02 -2.15 -2.48
C GLY A 46 4.88 -3.17 -2.46
N MET A 47 4.93 -4.16 -3.37
CA MET A 47 3.95 -5.26 -3.49
C MET A 47 4.56 -6.60 -3.06
N GLY A 48 5.50 -6.56 -2.13
CA GLY A 48 6.09 -7.74 -1.52
C GLY A 48 5.17 -8.39 -0.46
N GLY A 49 5.78 -8.98 0.60
CA GLY A 49 5.03 -9.68 1.64
C GLY A 49 4.05 -8.79 2.39
N GLY A 50 4.51 -7.64 2.89
CA GLY A 50 3.66 -6.68 3.62
C GLY A 50 2.64 -5.99 2.71
N GLY A 51 3.11 -5.39 1.61
CA GLY A 51 2.24 -4.60 0.73
C GLY A 51 1.19 -5.42 -0.01
N GLY A 52 1.56 -6.61 -0.48
CA GLY A 52 0.59 -7.51 -1.11
C GLY A 52 -0.50 -7.97 -0.14
N LEU A 53 -0.13 -8.27 1.10
CA LEU A 53 -1.09 -8.63 2.14
C LEU A 53 -1.97 -7.43 2.53
N ALA A 54 -1.37 -6.24 2.70
CA ALA A 54 -2.11 -5.02 2.99
C ALA A 54 -3.14 -4.72 1.90
N LEU A 55 -2.75 -4.79 0.61
CA LEU A 55 -3.66 -4.58 -0.52
C LEU A 55 -4.85 -5.53 -0.45
N THR A 56 -4.60 -6.84 -0.40
CA THR A 56 -5.69 -7.83 -0.42
C THR A 56 -6.59 -7.74 0.80
N THR A 57 -6.06 -7.39 1.96
CA THR A 57 -6.84 -7.17 3.18
C THR A 57 -7.71 -5.93 3.08
N LEU A 58 -7.15 -4.79 2.67
CA LEU A 58 -7.88 -3.53 2.56
C LEU A 58 -8.97 -3.59 1.48
N VAL A 59 -8.71 -4.27 0.35
CA VAL A 59 -9.73 -4.53 -0.67
C VAL A 59 -10.90 -5.34 -0.10
N ARG A 60 -10.63 -6.38 0.70
CA ARG A 60 -11.66 -7.19 1.38
C ARG A 60 -12.42 -6.39 2.44
N MET A 61 -11.78 -5.42 3.07
CA MET A 61 -12.45 -4.47 3.98
C MET A 61 -13.31 -3.43 3.24
N GLY A 62 -13.23 -3.38 1.92
CA GLY A 62 -14.04 -2.49 1.09
C GLY A 62 -13.40 -1.13 0.79
N VAL A 63 -12.08 -0.99 0.92
CA VAL A 63 -11.39 0.20 0.40
C VAL A 63 -11.49 0.19 -1.12
N GLY A 64 -11.94 1.32 -1.69
CA GLY A 64 -12.32 1.37 -3.11
C GLY A 64 -11.23 1.85 -4.05
N ASN A 65 -10.20 2.58 -3.59
CA ASN A 65 -9.22 3.17 -4.50
C ASN A 65 -7.79 2.92 -4.00
N PHE A 66 -6.89 2.57 -4.93
CA PHE A 66 -5.49 2.30 -4.61
C PHE A 66 -4.54 2.87 -5.66
N HIS A 67 -3.41 3.39 -5.19
CA HIS A 67 -2.19 3.53 -5.95
C HIS A 67 -1.20 2.47 -5.46
N ILE A 68 -0.72 1.61 -6.33
CA ILE A 68 0.22 0.54 -5.97
C ILE A 68 1.51 0.68 -6.77
N ALA A 69 2.65 0.48 -6.12
CA ALA A 69 3.95 0.62 -6.77
C ALA A 69 4.88 -0.54 -6.43
N ASP A 70 5.44 -1.16 -7.45
CA ASP A 70 6.56 -2.10 -7.37
C ASP A 70 7.17 -2.27 -8.76
N PHE A 71 8.48 -2.38 -8.87
CA PHE A 71 9.19 -2.54 -10.14
C PHE A 71 9.65 -3.98 -10.40
N ASP A 72 9.49 -4.87 -9.40
CA ASP A 72 9.96 -6.25 -9.46
C ASP A 72 8.97 -7.18 -10.16
N THR A 73 9.49 -8.36 -10.49
CA THR A 73 8.73 -9.55 -10.86
C THR A 73 8.73 -10.58 -9.72
N PHE A 74 7.73 -11.45 -9.69
CA PHE A 74 7.72 -12.56 -8.73
C PHE A 74 8.78 -13.60 -9.09
N SER A 75 9.52 -14.05 -8.07
CA SER A 75 10.49 -15.14 -8.16
C SER A 75 10.10 -16.30 -7.25
N ILE A 76 10.66 -17.48 -7.49
CA ILE A 76 10.42 -18.66 -6.65
C ILE A 76 10.75 -18.38 -5.18
N ALA A 77 11.81 -17.59 -4.90
CA ALA A 77 12.18 -17.21 -3.54
C ALA A 77 11.13 -16.36 -2.81
N ASN A 78 10.14 -15.82 -3.51
CA ASN A 78 9.06 -15.04 -2.89
C ASN A 78 7.89 -15.90 -2.39
N THR A 79 7.79 -17.16 -2.82
CA THR A 79 6.62 -18.03 -2.57
C THR A 79 6.38 -18.32 -1.09
N ASN A 80 7.40 -18.20 -0.26
CA ASN A 80 7.30 -18.44 1.18
C ASN A 80 6.58 -17.34 1.96
N ARG A 81 6.37 -16.13 1.38
CA ARG A 81 5.84 -14.97 2.12
C ARG A 81 5.03 -13.95 1.32
N GLN A 82 5.05 -14.01 0.00
CA GLN A 82 4.36 -13.03 -0.87
C GLN A 82 3.12 -13.66 -1.49
N ALA A 83 1.93 -13.15 -1.16
CA ALA A 83 0.64 -13.73 -1.55
C ALA A 83 0.46 -13.88 -3.08
N GLY A 84 1.04 -12.97 -3.87
CA GLY A 84 0.99 -13.03 -5.32
C GLY A 84 1.99 -14.00 -5.97
N ALA A 85 2.94 -14.54 -5.18
CA ALA A 85 3.97 -15.46 -5.70
C ALA A 85 3.43 -16.91 -5.72
N MET A 86 2.86 -17.30 -6.83
CA MET A 86 2.35 -18.64 -7.11
C MET A 86 3.11 -19.25 -8.29
N SER A 87 3.08 -20.57 -8.45
CA SER A 87 3.76 -21.23 -9.59
C SER A 87 3.35 -20.65 -10.96
N SER A 88 2.11 -20.21 -11.09
CA SER A 88 1.55 -19.61 -12.30
C SER A 88 1.93 -18.14 -12.50
N THR A 89 2.45 -17.45 -11.48
CA THR A 89 2.77 -16.00 -11.53
C THR A 89 4.28 -15.71 -11.49
N ILE A 90 5.12 -16.73 -11.34
CA ILE A 90 6.56 -16.55 -11.36
C ILE A 90 7.00 -15.92 -12.69
N GLY A 91 7.82 -14.87 -12.61
CA GLY A 91 8.28 -14.08 -13.76
C GLY A 91 7.35 -12.94 -14.16
N GLN A 92 6.13 -12.86 -13.62
CA GLN A 92 5.19 -11.78 -13.91
C GLN A 92 5.45 -10.55 -13.02
N PRO A 93 5.17 -9.31 -13.51
CA PRO A 93 5.31 -8.10 -12.72
C PRO A 93 4.40 -8.12 -11.46
N LYS A 94 4.97 -7.78 -10.30
CA LYS A 94 4.24 -7.82 -9.03
C LYS A 94 2.99 -6.94 -9.05
N VAL A 95 3.08 -5.72 -9.56
CA VAL A 95 1.95 -4.79 -9.62
C VAL A 95 0.79 -5.32 -10.47
N GLU A 96 1.08 -6.02 -11.58
CA GLU A 96 0.05 -6.55 -12.47
C GLU A 96 -0.69 -7.72 -11.81
N VAL A 97 0.06 -8.66 -11.24
CA VAL A 97 -0.52 -9.80 -10.52
C VAL A 97 -1.37 -9.33 -9.33
N MET A 98 -0.84 -8.40 -8.54
CA MET A 98 -1.56 -7.89 -7.38
C MET A 98 -2.78 -7.07 -7.75
N ALA A 99 -2.72 -6.30 -8.84
CA ALA A 99 -3.89 -5.60 -9.38
C ALA A 99 -4.97 -6.55 -9.87
N ALA A 100 -4.58 -7.65 -10.54
CA ALA A 100 -5.51 -8.68 -10.98
C ALA A 100 -6.19 -9.37 -9.78
N MET A 101 -5.43 -9.75 -8.75
CA MET A 101 -5.97 -10.32 -7.51
C MET A 101 -6.93 -9.37 -6.80
N ALA A 102 -6.61 -8.07 -6.74
CA ALA A 102 -7.50 -7.08 -6.14
C ALA A 102 -8.83 -6.96 -6.88
N ARG A 103 -8.81 -6.97 -8.21
CA ARG A 103 -10.04 -6.96 -9.04
C ARG A 103 -10.85 -8.25 -8.95
N ASP A 104 -10.19 -9.38 -8.74
CA ASP A 104 -10.87 -10.66 -8.52
C ASP A 104 -11.59 -10.70 -7.17
N ILE A 105 -11.06 -9.98 -6.15
CA ILE A 105 -11.72 -9.81 -4.85
C ILE A 105 -12.86 -8.78 -4.93
N GLN A 106 -12.62 -7.64 -5.56
CA GLN A 106 -13.58 -6.53 -5.66
C GLN A 106 -13.54 -5.96 -7.09
N PRO A 107 -14.45 -6.39 -7.96
CA PRO A 107 -14.42 -6.01 -9.38
C PRO A 107 -14.47 -4.50 -9.66
N ALA A 108 -15.13 -3.73 -8.78
CA ALA A 108 -15.26 -2.28 -8.91
C ALA A 108 -14.05 -1.48 -8.34
N VAL A 109 -13.05 -2.15 -7.76
CA VAL A 109 -11.88 -1.46 -7.19
C VAL A 109 -11.12 -0.67 -8.24
N GLN A 110 -10.78 0.57 -7.90
CA GLN A 110 -10.00 1.44 -8.77
C GLN A 110 -8.51 1.34 -8.41
N LEU A 111 -7.68 1.01 -9.38
CA LEU A 111 -6.26 0.78 -9.19
C LEU A 111 -5.44 1.55 -10.22
N THR A 112 -4.51 2.37 -9.73
CA THR A 112 -3.43 2.96 -10.52
C THR A 112 -2.13 2.25 -10.17
N SER A 113 -1.50 1.62 -11.18
CA SER A 113 -0.28 0.83 -11.00
C SER A 113 0.95 1.59 -11.49
N PHE A 114 1.98 1.63 -10.66
CA PHE A 114 3.27 2.23 -10.94
C PHE A 114 4.32 1.11 -11.01
N SER A 115 4.71 0.71 -12.20
CA SER A 115 5.68 -0.37 -12.44
C SER A 115 7.14 0.09 -12.44
N THR A 116 7.41 1.24 -11.84
CA THR A 116 8.76 1.83 -11.76
C THR A 116 9.11 2.16 -10.31
N VAL A 117 10.39 2.34 -10.04
CA VAL A 117 10.88 2.78 -8.73
C VAL A 117 10.23 4.13 -8.36
N ILE A 118 9.79 4.26 -7.11
CA ILE A 118 9.33 5.55 -6.57
C ILE A 118 10.50 6.52 -6.54
N GLY A 119 10.33 7.65 -7.21
CA GLY A 119 11.33 8.70 -7.36
C GLY A 119 10.70 10.06 -7.63
N MET A 120 11.55 11.08 -7.81
CA MET A 120 11.10 12.46 -8.05
C MET A 120 10.18 12.61 -9.27
N HIS A 121 10.29 11.70 -10.24
CA HIS A 121 9.51 11.73 -11.48
C HIS A 121 8.06 11.26 -11.32
N ASN A 122 7.73 10.48 -10.27
CA ASN A 122 6.41 9.87 -10.12
C ASN A 122 5.79 10.01 -8.72
N ILE A 123 6.55 10.43 -7.71
CA ILE A 123 6.07 10.50 -6.33
C ILE A 123 4.83 11.37 -6.16
N ASP A 124 4.76 12.50 -6.86
CA ASP A 124 3.63 13.42 -6.74
C ASP A 124 2.35 12.83 -7.36
N ALA A 125 2.48 12.11 -8.47
CA ALA A 125 1.36 11.35 -9.07
C ALA A 125 0.96 10.14 -8.21
N PHE A 126 1.94 9.46 -7.60
CA PHE A 126 1.69 8.34 -6.68
C PHE A 126 0.93 8.77 -5.42
N LEU A 127 1.13 9.99 -4.95
CA LEU A 127 0.46 10.56 -3.76
C LEU A 127 -0.73 11.48 -4.11
N ASP A 128 -1.18 11.51 -5.35
CA ASP A 128 -2.28 12.40 -5.76
C ASP A 128 -3.64 11.91 -5.22
N GLY A 129 -4.30 12.76 -4.44
CA GLY A 129 -5.58 12.46 -3.81
C GLY A 129 -5.56 11.28 -2.82
N VAL A 130 -4.40 10.94 -2.28
CA VAL A 130 -4.22 9.83 -1.32
C VAL A 130 -4.58 10.28 0.09
N ASP A 131 -5.35 9.46 0.80
CA ASP A 131 -5.72 9.68 2.21
C ASP A 131 -4.67 9.11 3.17
N VAL A 132 -4.09 7.95 2.83
CA VAL A 132 -3.07 7.27 3.65
C VAL A 132 -2.07 6.59 2.73
N ALA A 133 -0.78 6.69 3.05
CA ALA A 133 0.25 5.91 2.40
C ALA A 133 0.71 4.73 3.29
N VAL A 134 1.06 3.61 2.67
CA VAL A 134 1.61 2.42 3.32
C VAL A 134 3.03 2.20 2.80
N ASP A 135 4.00 2.22 3.70
CA ASP A 135 5.39 1.87 3.40
C ASP A 135 5.60 0.37 3.57
N SER A 136 5.73 -0.31 2.45
CA SER A 136 6.12 -1.73 2.37
C SER A 136 7.35 -1.90 1.46
N LEU A 137 8.17 -0.84 1.35
CA LEU A 137 9.40 -0.85 0.58
C LEU A 137 10.44 -1.79 1.24
N ASP A 138 11.28 -2.38 0.39
CA ASP A 138 12.41 -3.18 0.85
C ASP A 138 13.36 -2.35 1.74
N ILE A 139 14.03 -3.01 2.69
CA ILE A 139 14.95 -2.36 3.64
C ILE A 139 16.07 -1.57 2.95
N PHE A 140 16.46 -1.98 1.75
CA PHE A 140 17.50 -1.31 0.96
C PHE A 140 16.98 -0.11 0.17
N ALA A 141 15.67 0.09 0.06
CA ALA A 141 15.06 1.18 -0.70
C ALA A 141 15.02 2.53 0.08
N GLN A 142 16.06 2.83 0.87
CA GLN A 142 16.09 4.00 1.74
C GLN A 142 15.90 5.35 1.01
N PRO A 143 16.48 5.59 -0.19
CA PRO A 143 16.22 6.85 -0.89
C PRO A 143 14.75 7.04 -1.29
N ALA A 144 14.10 5.99 -1.79
CA ALA A 144 12.67 6.03 -2.14
C ALA A 144 11.78 6.19 -0.89
N ARG A 145 12.16 5.51 0.21
CA ARG A 145 11.46 5.63 1.50
C ARG A 145 11.53 7.05 2.04
N ARG A 146 12.72 7.64 2.18
CA ARG A 146 12.87 9.02 2.66
C ARG A 146 12.07 10.01 1.80
N LEU A 147 12.09 9.83 0.46
CA LEU A 147 11.30 10.65 -0.45
C LEU A 147 9.80 10.49 -0.21
N LEU A 148 9.31 9.26 -0.01
CA LEU A 148 7.90 8.98 0.30
C LEU A 148 7.46 9.75 1.54
N TYR A 149 8.20 9.62 2.65
CA TYR A 149 7.84 10.28 3.91
C TYR A 149 7.90 11.81 3.82
N ALA A 150 8.93 12.36 3.18
CA ALA A 150 9.05 13.80 2.99
C ALA A 150 7.89 14.39 2.16
N ARG A 151 7.52 13.71 1.05
CA ARG A 151 6.44 14.17 0.18
C ARG A 151 5.06 13.94 0.77
N ALA A 152 4.83 12.81 1.42
CA ALA A 152 3.58 12.54 2.12
C ALA A 152 3.34 13.58 3.22
N ARG A 153 4.35 13.88 4.04
CA ARG A 153 4.28 14.94 5.07
C ARG A 153 3.94 16.30 4.47
N ALA A 154 4.60 16.70 3.38
CA ALA A 154 4.35 17.97 2.70
C ALA A 154 2.92 18.08 2.13
N LYS A 155 2.28 16.95 1.82
CA LYS A 155 0.89 16.86 1.33
C LYS A 155 -0.15 16.62 2.45
N GLY A 156 0.26 16.53 3.72
CA GLY A 156 -0.64 16.25 4.84
C GLY A 156 -1.10 14.78 4.89
N ILE A 157 -0.37 13.85 4.29
CA ILE A 157 -0.72 12.44 4.20
C ILE A 157 0.01 11.64 5.28
N PRO A 158 -0.68 10.91 6.17
CA PRO A 158 -0.05 10.01 7.12
C PRO A 158 0.55 8.80 6.39
N VAL A 159 1.68 8.30 6.91
CA VAL A 159 2.34 7.09 6.41
C VAL A 159 2.32 6.02 7.48
N VAL A 160 1.75 4.86 7.16
CA VAL A 160 1.77 3.66 8.00
C VAL A 160 2.90 2.75 7.52
N PHE A 161 3.69 2.24 8.44
CA PHE A 161 4.69 1.21 8.14
C PHE A 161 4.54 0.01 9.06
N SER A 162 4.97 -1.14 8.58
CA SER A 162 5.12 -2.33 9.39
C SER A 162 6.42 -3.04 9.02
N ALA A 163 7.07 -3.61 10.03
CA ALA A 163 8.26 -4.42 9.85
C ALA A 163 8.20 -5.68 10.72
N PRO A 164 8.63 -6.85 10.22
CA PRO A 164 8.74 -8.08 10.99
C PRO A 164 10.20 -8.27 11.48
N PRO A 165 10.64 -7.65 12.60
CA PRO A 165 11.96 -7.91 13.14
C PRO A 165 11.97 -9.28 13.84
N GLY A 166 12.55 -10.30 13.17
CA GLY A 166 12.56 -11.68 13.68
C GLY A 166 11.17 -12.28 13.77
N PHE A 167 10.76 -12.69 14.98
CA PHE A 167 9.42 -13.26 15.27
C PHE A 167 8.44 -12.24 15.86
N SER A 168 8.80 -10.96 15.85
CA SER A 168 7.92 -9.88 16.28
C SER A 168 7.42 -9.05 15.11
N ALA A 169 6.54 -8.10 15.38
CA ALA A 169 6.09 -7.11 14.40
C ALA A 169 6.09 -5.73 15.03
N THR A 170 6.59 -4.75 14.28
CA THR A 170 6.50 -3.34 14.63
C THR A 170 5.55 -2.67 13.65
N ILE A 171 4.62 -1.88 14.18
CA ILE A 171 3.73 -1.04 13.39
C ILE A 171 3.90 0.39 13.87
N GLY A 172 4.07 1.33 12.95
CA GLY A 172 4.17 2.74 13.25
C GLY A 172 3.36 3.59 12.28
N VAL A 173 3.00 4.78 12.74
CA VAL A 173 2.32 5.78 11.93
C VAL A 173 3.06 7.11 12.07
N CYS A 174 3.55 7.63 10.95
CA CYS A 174 4.09 8.98 10.86
C CYS A 174 2.98 9.92 10.41
N VAL A 175 2.43 10.68 11.35
CA VAL A 175 1.43 11.72 11.04
C VAL A 175 2.12 13.02 10.60
N PRO A 176 1.51 13.82 9.71
CA PRO A 176 2.16 15.03 9.16
C PRO A 176 2.62 16.03 10.21
N GLU A 177 1.83 16.22 11.27
CA GLU A 177 2.11 17.16 12.36
C GLU A 177 3.02 16.59 13.46
N GLY A 178 3.26 15.26 13.42
CA GLY A 178 4.07 14.55 14.41
C GLY A 178 5.58 14.65 14.14
N MET A 179 6.33 13.76 14.79
CA MET A 179 7.75 13.60 14.56
C MET A 179 8.02 13.18 13.11
N SER A 180 9.03 13.76 12.45
CA SER A 180 9.39 13.35 11.09
C SER A 180 10.04 11.96 11.09
N PHE A 181 10.02 11.30 9.94
CA PHE A 181 10.68 10.01 9.73
C PHE A 181 12.18 10.10 10.06
N GLU A 182 12.85 11.15 9.58
CA GLU A 182 14.26 11.41 9.85
C GLU A 182 14.54 11.58 11.35
N ALA A 183 13.68 12.33 12.06
CA ALA A 183 13.86 12.54 13.49
C ALA A 183 13.61 11.27 14.31
N TYR A 184 12.63 10.45 13.91
CA TYR A 184 12.31 9.19 14.60
C TYR A 184 13.46 8.18 14.51
N PHE A 185 14.09 8.07 13.34
CA PHE A 185 15.20 7.15 13.09
C PHE A 185 16.58 7.78 13.25
N ASP A 186 16.67 9.02 13.74
CA ASP A 186 17.93 9.82 13.86
C ASP A 186 18.74 9.83 12.55
N LEU A 187 18.06 10.01 11.42
CA LEU A 187 18.72 10.04 10.11
C LEU A 187 19.27 11.42 9.80
N ARG A 188 20.51 11.49 9.39
CA ARG A 188 21.22 12.70 9.00
C ARG A 188 21.74 12.59 7.56
N ASP A 189 21.95 13.74 6.91
CA ASP A 189 22.41 13.76 5.50
C ASP A 189 23.89 13.37 5.33
N ASP A 190 24.68 13.42 6.41
CA ASP A 190 26.08 13.00 6.42
C ASP A 190 26.28 11.50 6.64
N MET A 191 25.21 10.75 6.88
CA MET A 191 25.28 9.31 7.09
C MET A 191 25.55 8.54 5.80
N THR A 192 26.39 7.51 5.92
CA THR A 192 26.56 6.52 4.85
C THR A 192 25.31 5.66 4.69
N PRO A 193 25.07 5.02 3.52
CA PRO A 193 23.94 4.11 3.32
C PRO A 193 23.85 3.00 4.37
N PHE A 194 24.99 2.50 4.85
CA PHE A 194 25.03 1.48 5.91
C PHE A 194 24.54 2.04 7.26
N GLN A 195 24.95 3.26 7.62
CA GLN A 195 24.51 3.90 8.86
C GLN A 195 23.01 4.21 8.82
N ILE A 196 22.47 4.68 7.69
CA ILE A 196 21.02 4.89 7.50
C ILE A 196 20.28 3.58 7.71
N MET A 197 20.73 2.50 7.08
CA MET A 197 20.10 1.19 7.22
C MET A 197 20.18 0.68 8.66
N ALA A 198 21.31 0.83 9.33
CA ALA A 198 21.48 0.42 10.72
C ALA A 198 20.56 1.20 11.66
N ALA A 199 20.50 2.53 11.53
CA ALA A 199 19.60 3.39 12.30
C ALA A 199 18.14 2.99 12.10
N PHE A 200 17.74 2.71 10.86
CA PHE A 200 16.38 2.25 10.53
C PHE A 200 16.08 0.91 11.21
N ILE A 201 16.97 -0.08 11.13
CA ILE A 201 16.77 -1.39 11.79
C ILE A 201 16.64 -1.24 13.31
N VAL A 202 17.53 -0.44 13.92
CA VAL A 202 17.52 -0.21 15.38
C VAL A 202 16.22 0.47 15.80
N GLY A 203 15.76 1.48 15.05
CA GLY A 203 14.50 2.17 15.34
C GLY A 203 13.23 1.32 15.15
N LEU A 204 13.31 0.20 14.41
CA LEU A 204 12.22 -0.77 14.29
C LEU A 204 12.14 -1.74 15.46
N THR A 205 13.22 -1.90 16.21
CA THR A 205 13.24 -2.81 17.38
C THR A 205 12.71 -2.06 18.61
N PRO A 206 11.77 -2.64 19.37
CA PRO A 206 11.36 -2.03 20.64
C PRO A 206 12.57 -1.87 21.53
N ALA A 207 12.70 -0.70 22.18
CA ALA A 207 13.68 -0.52 23.24
C ALA A 207 13.41 -1.57 24.31
N GLY A 208 14.38 -2.45 24.55
CA GLY A 208 14.33 -3.46 25.60
C GLY A 208 14.46 -2.85 26.99
#